data_05b817561be7153493ecc45dc7c49187
#
_entry.id   05b817561be7153493ecc45dc7c49187
#
_cell.length_a   1.000
_cell.length_b   1.000
_cell.length_c   1.000
_cell.angle_alpha   90.00
_cell.angle_beta   90.00
_cell.angle_gamma   90.00
#
_symmetry.space_group_name_H-M   'P 1'
#
loop_
_entity.id
_entity.type
_entity.pdbx_description
1 polymer ?
#
loop_
_entity_poly.entity_id
_entity_poly.type
_entity_poly.pdbx_seq_one_letter_code
_entity_poly.pdbx_strand_id
1 'polypeptide(L)'
;MSRQIIAPLARYNLKLTVHYSWLLSAVLLAAVPIFIDPVLMDRLQVAKLGEFLVSLLGLIVYPHLGLLEDGGIQEVLYAKRVRHLPLFLFRWLLTALYIFLAVAALFTWIHGSGADFELWPMVGGTAITAIVIGSAGLTATLLAGNLSAGYIAGFSWYLLDFTTKGKLTGPFYLFGLLKEPWDNGKWLLAGLSLTLVLFCAFWLPRRRLD
;
A
#
# COMPACT_ATOMS: atom_id res chain seq x y z
N MET A 1 -15.98 -17.48 19.71
CA MET A 1 -16.33 -16.03 19.65
C MET A 1 -17.68 -15.91 18.93
N SER A 2 -18.73 -15.45 19.61
CA SER A 2 -20.07 -15.43 19.03
C SER A 2 -20.13 -14.42 17.87
N ARG A 3 -20.88 -14.73 16.80
CA ARG A 3 -21.10 -13.86 15.62
C ARG A 3 -21.56 -12.42 16.00
N GLN A 4 -22.20 -12.25 17.14
CA GLN A 4 -22.69 -10.97 17.66
C GLN A 4 -21.58 -9.98 18.04
N ILE A 5 -20.34 -10.43 18.31
CA ILE A 5 -19.22 -9.56 18.70
C ILE A 5 -18.37 -9.18 17.46
N ILE A 6 -18.37 -10.01 16.41
CA ILE A 6 -17.49 -9.81 15.23
C ILE A 6 -17.97 -8.60 14.40
N ALA A 7 -19.28 -8.44 14.19
CA ALA A 7 -19.81 -7.37 13.34
C ALA A 7 -19.56 -5.95 13.90
N PRO A 8 -19.82 -5.65 15.18
CA PRO A 8 -19.51 -4.34 15.75
C PRO A 8 -18.00 -4.07 15.81
N LEU A 9 -17.18 -5.11 16.06
CA LEU A 9 -15.72 -4.98 16.06
C LEU A 9 -15.18 -4.66 14.65
N ALA A 10 -15.69 -5.32 13.61
CA ALA A 10 -15.31 -5.04 12.22
C ALA A 10 -15.72 -3.63 11.80
N ARG A 11 -16.92 -3.19 12.16
CA ARG A 11 -17.43 -1.83 11.88
C ARG A 11 -16.59 -0.75 12.56
N TYR A 12 -16.17 -0.99 13.79
CA TYR A 12 -15.30 -0.07 14.53
C TYR A 12 -13.90 0.00 13.91
N ASN A 13 -13.32 -1.15 13.55
CA ASN A 13 -12.03 -1.20 12.87
C ASN A 13 -12.07 -0.53 11.50
N LEU A 14 -13.15 -0.71 10.72
CA LEU A 14 -13.34 -0.03 9.46
C LEU A 14 -13.30 1.51 9.65
N LYS A 15 -14.03 2.00 10.65
CA LYS A 15 -14.08 3.44 10.98
C LYS A 15 -12.72 4.01 11.40
N LEU A 16 -11.89 3.21 12.08
CA LEU A 16 -10.54 3.60 12.47
C LEU A 16 -9.56 3.54 11.29
N THR A 17 -9.71 2.56 10.41
CA THR A 17 -8.80 2.37 9.27
C THR A 17 -9.02 3.44 8.20
N VAL A 18 -10.28 3.88 7.99
CA VAL A 18 -10.60 4.97 7.07
C VAL A 18 -10.18 6.30 7.70
N HIS A 19 -8.97 6.72 7.42
CA HIS A 19 -8.35 7.93 7.91
C HIS A 19 -8.30 9.01 6.80
N TYR A 20 -7.97 10.25 7.16
CA TYR A 20 -7.79 11.35 6.20
C TYR A 20 -6.82 11.02 5.06
N SER A 21 -5.86 10.12 5.28
CA SER A 21 -4.95 9.65 4.23
C SER A 21 -5.67 8.94 3.07
N TRP A 22 -6.77 8.25 3.33
CA TRP A 22 -7.60 7.64 2.28
C TRP A 22 -8.30 8.72 1.45
N LEU A 23 -8.85 9.74 2.10
CA LEU A 23 -9.46 10.86 1.41
C LEU A 23 -8.42 11.60 0.54
N LEU A 24 -7.23 11.87 1.10
CA LEU A 24 -6.15 12.51 0.37
C LEU A 24 -5.75 11.68 -0.86
N SER A 25 -5.57 10.37 -0.69
CA SER A 25 -5.21 9.48 -1.80
C SER A 25 -6.30 9.42 -2.87
N ALA A 26 -7.57 9.41 -2.49
CA ALA A 26 -8.70 9.46 -3.43
C ALA A 26 -8.75 10.80 -4.20
N VAL A 27 -8.52 11.93 -3.52
CA VAL A 27 -8.47 13.25 -4.17
C VAL A 27 -7.30 13.32 -5.16
N LEU A 28 -6.12 12.80 -4.79
CA LEU A 28 -4.97 12.76 -5.70
C LEU A 28 -5.25 11.90 -6.94
N LEU A 29 -5.89 10.73 -6.77
CA LEU A 29 -6.30 9.92 -7.92
C LEU A 29 -7.35 10.61 -8.78
N ALA A 30 -8.34 11.26 -8.18
CA ALA A 30 -9.37 12.01 -8.90
C ALA A 30 -8.80 13.23 -9.64
N ALA A 31 -7.67 13.75 -9.22
CA ALA A 31 -6.97 14.83 -9.91
C ALA A 31 -6.23 14.36 -11.17
N VAL A 32 -5.84 13.08 -11.26
CA VAL A 32 -5.11 12.55 -12.43
C VAL A 32 -5.83 12.82 -13.76
N PRO A 33 -7.15 12.58 -13.89
CA PRO A 33 -7.90 12.85 -15.11
C PRO A 33 -7.91 14.33 -15.54
N ILE A 34 -7.67 15.25 -14.60
CA ILE A 34 -7.67 16.68 -14.89
C ILE A 34 -6.39 17.10 -15.63
N PHE A 35 -5.28 16.42 -15.32
CA PHE A 35 -3.95 16.79 -15.84
C PHE A 35 -3.47 15.90 -16.99
N ILE A 36 -4.13 14.78 -17.23
CA ILE A 36 -3.69 13.75 -18.18
C ILE A 36 -4.81 13.47 -19.17
N ASP A 37 -4.50 13.64 -20.46
CA ASP A 37 -5.37 13.19 -21.55
C ASP A 37 -5.07 11.70 -21.85
N PRO A 38 -6.02 10.78 -21.60
CA PRO A 38 -5.80 9.35 -21.80
C PRO A 38 -5.86 8.91 -23.27
N VAL A 39 -6.41 9.75 -24.17
CA VAL A 39 -6.81 9.41 -25.55
C VAL A 39 -5.59 9.11 -26.36
N LEU A 40 -4.65 8.62 -26.29
CA LEU A 40 -3.48 8.22 -27.11
C LEU A 40 -2.31 7.75 -26.25
N MET A 41 -2.60 7.41 -24.99
CA MET A 41 -1.52 6.88 -24.13
C MET A 41 -1.12 5.49 -24.60
N ASP A 42 0.16 5.33 -24.88
CA ASP A 42 0.76 4.03 -25.10
C ASP A 42 1.02 3.28 -23.77
N ARG A 43 1.31 1.98 -23.87
CA ARG A 43 1.61 1.13 -22.71
C ARG A 43 2.68 1.73 -21.80
N LEU A 44 3.73 2.31 -22.36
CA LEU A 44 4.86 2.83 -21.58
C LEU A 44 4.47 4.10 -20.79
N GLN A 45 3.63 4.95 -21.36
CA GLN A 45 3.12 6.14 -20.68
C GLN A 45 2.22 5.75 -19.52
N VAL A 46 1.34 4.77 -19.71
CA VAL A 46 0.48 4.23 -18.65
C VAL A 46 1.32 3.56 -17.56
N ALA A 47 2.36 2.80 -17.93
CA ALA A 47 3.28 2.22 -16.96
C ALA A 47 4.03 3.29 -16.13
N LYS A 48 4.49 4.37 -16.77
CA LYS A 48 5.11 5.50 -16.07
C LYS A 48 4.14 6.16 -15.09
N LEU A 49 2.89 6.39 -15.52
CA LEU A 49 1.86 6.93 -14.66
C LEU A 49 1.63 6.03 -13.44
N GLY A 50 1.47 4.73 -13.66
CA GLY A 50 1.25 3.73 -12.61
C GLY A 50 2.42 3.66 -11.62
N GLU A 51 3.61 3.41 -12.16
CA GLU A 51 4.80 3.13 -11.37
C GLU A 51 5.37 4.39 -10.68
N PHE A 52 5.28 5.57 -11.30
CA PHE A 52 5.87 6.78 -10.73
C PHE A 52 4.89 7.62 -9.92
N LEU A 53 3.62 7.65 -10.28
CA LEU A 53 2.65 8.49 -9.57
C LEU A 53 1.71 7.67 -8.69
N VAL A 54 1.03 6.70 -9.31
CA VAL A 54 -0.04 5.96 -8.64
C VAL A 54 0.50 5.05 -7.53
N SER A 55 1.69 4.48 -7.71
CA SER A 55 2.33 3.65 -6.68
C SER A 55 2.60 4.38 -5.35
N LEU A 56 2.77 5.71 -5.38
CA LEU A 56 2.97 6.52 -4.18
C LEU A 56 1.73 6.54 -3.25
N LEU A 57 0.55 6.13 -3.74
CA LEU A 57 -0.63 5.96 -2.87
C LEU A 57 -0.37 5.03 -1.69
N GLY A 58 0.42 3.98 -1.91
CA GLY A 58 0.82 3.07 -0.84
C GLY A 58 1.55 3.81 0.27
N LEU A 59 2.47 4.70 -0.09
CA LEU A 59 3.22 5.50 0.87
C LEU A 59 2.32 6.49 1.63
N ILE A 60 1.28 7.02 1.00
CA ILE A 60 0.34 7.95 1.65
C ILE A 60 -0.51 7.23 2.69
N VAL A 61 -0.95 6.01 2.41
CA VAL A 61 -1.97 5.34 3.23
C VAL A 61 -1.38 4.43 4.31
N TYR A 62 -0.41 3.59 3.97
CA TYR A 62 0.08 2.54 4.87
C TYR A 62 0.79 3.03 6.14
N PRO A 63 1.67 4.04 6.10
CA PRO A 63 2.36 4.51 7.32
C PRO A 63 1.40 4.95 8.41
N HIS A 64 0.22 5.48 8.04
CA HIS A 64 -0.81 5.87 9.02
C HIS A 64 -1.40 4.69 9.80
N LEU A 65 -1.37 3.47 9.26
CA LEU A 65 -1.77 2.29 10.02
C LEU A 65 -0.87 2.05 11.24
N GLY A 66 0.42 2.44 11.13
CA GLY A 66 1.37 2.33 12.23
C GLY A 66 1.01 3.20 13.44
N LEU A 67 0.42 4.37 13.22
CA LEU A 67 -0.05 5.24 14.31
C LEU A 67 -1.26 4.67 15.04
N LEU A 68 -2.12 3.92 14.36
CA LEU A 68 -3.28 3.28 14.98
C LEU A 68 -2.87 2.20 15.99
N GLU A 69 -1.65 1.69 15.85
CA GLU A 69 -1.10 0.66 16.73
C GLU A 69 -0.36 1.26 17.94
N ASP A 70 -0.05 2.56 17.94
CA ASP A 70 0.75 3.23 18.99
C ASP A 70 -0.10 4.01 20.01
N GLY A 71 -1.39 4.21 19.78
CA GLY A 71 -2.26 5.01 20.64
C GLY A 71 -2.94 4.25 21.78
N GLY A 72 -3.50 4.97 22.77
CA GLY A 72 -4.24 4.44 23.92
C GLY A 72 -5.45 3.52 23.61
N ILE A 73 -5.77 3.31 22.34
CA ILE A 73 -6.69 2.27 21.84
C ILE A 73 -6.24 0.87 22.28
N GLN A 74 -4.95 0.69 22.49
CA GLN A 74 -4.34 -0.58 22.89
C GLN A 74 -4.69 -0.99 24.31
N GLU A 75 -4.77 -0.05 25.25
CA GLU A 75 -5.18 -0.36 26.63
C GLU A 75 -6.58 -0.96 26.67
N VAL A 76 -7.48 -0.44 25.82
CA VAL A 76 -8.85 -0.95 25.70
C VAL A 76 -8.89 -2.33 25.01
N LEU A 77 -8.03 -2.58 24.03
CA LEU A 77 -7.93 -3.87 23.35
C LEU A 77 -7.30 -4.94 24.24
N TYR A 78 -6.29 -4.60 25.05
CA TYR A 78 -5.69 -5.51 26.02
C TYR A 78 -6.66 -5.89 27.13
N ALA A 79 -7.44 -4.97 27.63
CA ALA A 79 -8.48 -5.25 28.62
C ALA A 79 -9.52 -6.28 28.11
N LYS A 80 -9.72 -6.39 26.80
CA LYS A 80 -10.72 -7.30 26.18
C LYS A 80 -10.14 -8.62 25.63
N ARG A 81 -8.87 -8.98 25.90
CA ARG A 81 -8.23 -10.22 25.39
C ARG A 81 -8.41 -10.45 23.88
N VAL A 82 -8.43 -9.39 23.07
CA VAL A 82 -8.57 -9.52 21.60
C VAL A 82 -7.17 -9.79 21.01
N ARG A 83 -7.06 -10.79 20.15
CA ARG A 83 -5.81 -11.12 19.46
C ARG A 83 -5.47 -10.00 18.47
N HIS A 84 -4.30 -9.34 18.64
CA HIS A 84 -3.85 -8.25 17.79
C HIS A 84 -3.59 -8.66 16.34
N LEU A 85 -2.97 -9.82 16.16
CA LEU A 85 -2.58 -10.31 14.85
C LEU A 85 -3.71 -10.29 13.80
N PRO A 86 -4.89 -10.87 14.04
CA PRO A 86 -5.96 -10.85 13.04
C PRO A 86 -6.50 -9.45 12.77
N LEU A 87 -6.50 -8.55 13.75
CA LEU A 87 -6.95 -7.18 13.55
C LEU A 87 -5.97 -6.37 12.70
N PHE A 88 -4.68 -6.51 12.97
CA PHE A 88 -3.63 -5.88 12.18
C PHE A 88 -3.65 -6.35 10.73
N LEU A 89 -3.71 -7.68 10.52
CA LEU A 89 -3.80 -8.26 9.18
C LEU A 89 -5.07 -7.84 8.45
N PHE A 90 -6.21 -7.76 9.15
CA PHE A 90 -7.46 -7.27 8.57
C PHE A 90 -7.35 -5.82 8.09
N ARG A 91 -6.76 -4.93 8.87
CA ARG A 91 -6.53 -3.53 8.48
C ARG A 91 -5.59 -3.41 7.29
N TRP A 92 -4.49 -4.17 7.31
CA TRP A 92 -3.56 -4.21 6.20
C TRP A 92 -4.23 -4.71 4.92
N LEU A 93 -4.98 -5.81 4.99
CA LEU A 93 -5.69 -6.37 3.84
C LEU A 93 -6.76 -5.41 3.30
N LEU A 94 -7.50 -4.75 4.20
CA LEU A 94 -8.49 -3.75 3.82
C LEU A 94 -7.85 -2.58 3.06
N THR A 95 -6.68 -2.13 3.50
CA THR A 95 -5.91 -1.08 2.83
C THR A 95 -5.36 -1.56 1.49
N ALA A 96 -4.88 -2.81 1.40
CA ALA A 96 -4.45 -3.41 0.14
C ALA A 96 -5.61 -3.48 -0.87
N LEU A 97 -6.79 -3.90 -0.40
CA LEU A 97 -8.01 -3.95 -1.22
C LEU A 97 -8.41 -2.55 -1.70
N TYR A 98 -8.36 -1.55 -0.82
CA TYR A 98 -8.63 -0.15 -1.21
C TYR A 98 -7.68 0.32 -2.31
N ILE A 99 -6.37 0.11 -2.15
CA ILE A 99 -5.38 0.50 -3.17
C ILE A 99 -5.65 -0.23 -4.49
N PHE A 100 -5.89 -1.54 -4.43
CA PHE A 100 -6.18 -2.33 -5.62
C PHE A 100 -7.41 -1.80 -6.36
N LEU A 101 -8.51 -1.53 -5.65
CA LEU A 101 -9.75 -1.01 -6.24
C LEU A 101 -9.55 0.41 -6.80
N ALA A 102 -8.81 1.25 -6.11
CA ALA A 102 -8.52 2.61 -6.53
C ALA A 102 -7.66 2.63 -7.82
N VAL A 103 -6.63 1.79 -7.88
CA VAL A 103 -5.79 1.61 -9.08
C VAL A 103 -6.61 1.01 -10.22
N ALA A 104 -7.43 0.00 -9.95
CA ALA A 104 -8.30 -0.63 -10.94
C ALA A 104 -9.30 0.37 -11.54
N ALA A 105 -9.93 1.20 -10.70
CA ALA A 105 -10.86 2.23 -11.17
C ALA A 105 -10.18 3.23 -12.11
N LEU A 106 -8.99 3.73 -11.75
CA LEU A 106 -8.23 4.66 -12.59
C LEU A 106 -7.85 4.02 -13.94
N PHE A 107 -7.25 2.82 -13.93
CA PHE A 107 -6.80 2.20 -15.17
C PHE A 107 -7.96 1.69 -16.04
N THR A 108 -9.07 1.28 -15.45
CA THR A 108 -10.29 0.97 -16.21
C THR A 108 -10.82 2.22 -16.94
N TRP A 109 -10.79 3.37 -16.27
CA TRP A 109 -11.16 4.63 -16.89
C TRP A 109 -10.20 4.99 -18.04
N ILE A 110 -8.88 4.90 -17.86
CA ILE A 110 -7.86 5.17 -18.90
C ILE A 110 -8.04 4.23 -20.09
N HIS A 111 -8.23 2.92 -19.85
CA HIS A 111 -8.44 1.92 -20.88
C HIS A 111 -9.74 2.18 -21.66
N GLY A 112 -10.82 2.53 -20.96
CA GLY A 112 -12.10 2.89 -21.56
C GLY A 112 -12.06 4.18 -22.39
N SER A 113 -11.07 5.04 -22.17
CA SER A 113 -10.85 6.27 -22.94
C SER A 113 -10.05 6.05 -24.25
N GLY A 114 -9.64 4.81 -24.55
CA GLY A 114 -8.98 4.43 -25.81
C GLY A 114 -7.47 4.20 -25.71
N ALA A 115 -6.88 4.19 -24.52
CA ALA A 115 -5.48 3.84 -24.33
C ALA A 115 -5.23 2.34 -24.61
N ASP A 116 -4.14 2.02 -25.31
CA ASP A 116 -3.77 0.66 -25.70
C ASP A 116 -2.77 0.03 -24.73
N PHE A 117 -3.26 -0.80 -23.81
CA PHE A 117 -2.44 -1.57 -22.86
C PHE A 117 -3.21 -2.75 -22.25
N GLU A 118 -2.49 -3.72 -21.72
CA GLU A 118 -3.07 -4.85 -20.98
C GLU A 118 -3.49 -4.41 -19.58
N LEU A 119 -4.81 -4.35 -19.33
CA LEU A 119 -5.39 -3.80 -18.11
C LEU A 119 -4.91 -4.51 -16.84
N TRP A 120 -5.05 -5.83 -16.76
CA TRP A 120 -4.83 -6.57 -15.52
C TRP A 120 -3.35 -6.63 -15.08
N PRO A 121 -2.37 -6.84 -15.97
CA PRO A 121 -0.97 -6.70 -15.64
C PRO A 121 -0.62 -5.31 -15.10
N MET A 122 -1.17 -4.26 -15.71
CA MET A 122 -0.92 -2.89 -15.29
C MET A 122 -1.51 -2.60 -13.90
N VAL A 123 -2.78 -2.98 -13.67
CA VAL A 123 -3.44 -2.84 -12.37
C VAL A 123 -2.69 -3.62 -11.30
N GLY A 124 -2.45 -4.91 -11.54
CA GLY A 124 -1.79 -5.79 -10.57
C GLY A 124 -0.38 -5.34 -10.22
N GLY A 125 0.43 -5.01 -11.24
CA GLY A 125 1.82 -4.59 -11.05
C GLY A 125 1.93 -3.28 -10.29
N THR A 126 1.12 -2.26 -10.65
CA THR A 126 1.08 -0.97 -9.94
C THR A 126 0.60 -1.13 -8.49
N ALA A 127 -0.45 -1.93 -8.27
CA ALA A 127 -0.96 -2.19 -6.93
C ALA A 127 0.09 -2.89 -6.05
N ILE A 128 0.80 -3.89 -6.59
CA ILE A 128 1.91 -4.56 -5.86
C ILE A 128 2.99 -3.55 -5.49
N THR A 129 3.42 -2.70 -6.42
CA THR A 129 4.43 -1.66 -6.13
C THR A 129 3.97 -0.72 -5.02
N ALA A 130 2.72 -0.24 -5.07
CA ALA A 130 2.14 0.61 -4.03
C ALA A 130 2.11 -0.09 -2.67
N ILE A 131 1.67 -1.34 -2.62
CA ILE A 131 1.58 -2.14 -1.39
C ILE A 131 2.97 -2.37 -0.79
N VAL A 132 3.99 -2.66 -1.60
CA VAL A 132 5.36 -2.90 -1.13
C VAL A 132 5.96 -1.64 -0.53
N ILE A 133 5.92 -0.52 -1.25
CA ILE A 133 6.43 0.77 -0.75
C ILE A 133 5.70 1.16 0.55
N GLY A 134 4.38 1.00 0.54
CA GLY A 134 3.56 1.26 1.72
C GLY A 134 3.88 0.35 2.90
N SER A 135 4.09 -0.94 2.67
CA SER A 135 4.45 -1.91 3.72
C SER A 135 5.84 -1.64 4.29
N ALA A 136 6.80 -1.20 3.47
CA ALA A 136 8.11 -0.74 3.94
C ALA A 136 7.96 0.51 4.83
N GLY A 137 7.16 1.48 4.40
CA GLY A 137 6.84 2.66 5.20
C GLY A 137 6.14 2.32 6.52
N LEU A 138 5.15 1.42 6.50
CA LEU A 138 4.47 0.93 7.69
C LEU A 138 5.46 0.27 8.67
N THR A 139 6.35 -0.58 8.16
CA THR A 139 7.37 -1.25 8.98
C THR A 139 8.28 -0.24 9.66
N ALA A 140 8.76 0.74 8.92
CA ALA A 140 9.61 1.81 9.48
C ALA A 140 8.87 2.67 10.51
N THR A 141 7.59 2.99 10.27
CA THR A 141 6.75 3.71 11.25
C THR A 141 6.63 2.92 12.56
N LEU A 142 6.36 1.62 12.48
CA LEU A 142 6.22 0.76 13.66
C LEU A 142 7.54 0.58 14.42
N LEU A 143 8.66 0.46 13.71
CA LEU A 143 9.98 0.31 14.33
C LEU A 143 10.45 1.60 15.01
N ALA A 144 10.25 2.73 14.36
CA ALA A 144 10.71 4.04 14.87
C ALA A 144 9.70 4.71 15.81
N GLY A 145 8.43 4.28 15.83
CA GLY A 145 7.37 4.90 16.60
C GLY A 145 6.95 6.29 16.09
N ASN A 146 7.26 6.63 14.83
CA ASN A 146 6.85 7.90 14.26
C ASN A 146 6.58 7.79 12.75
N LEU A 147 5.64 8.63 12.28
CA LEU A 147 5.18 8.63 10.89
C LEU A 147 6.26 9.10 9.90
N SER A 148 7.11 10.04 10.30
CA SER A 148 8.14 10.60 9.44
C SER A 148 9.15 9.54 9.00
N ALA A 149 9.52 8.62 9.88
CA ALA A 149 10.40 7.51 9.55
C ALA A 149 9.80 6.61 8.46
N GLY A 150 8.47 6.37 8.52
CA GLY A 150 7.77 5.61 7.49
C GLY A 150 7.82 6.28 6.12
N TYR A 151 7.55 7.56 6.06
CA TYR A 151 7.65 8.32 4.81
C TYR A 151 9.08 8.35 4.26
N ILE A 152 10.06 8.63 5.12
CA ILE A 152 11.47 8.67 4.71
C ILE A 152 11.90 7.31 4.17
N ALA A 153 11.61 6.22 4.85
CA ALA A 153 12.02 4.88 4.43
C ALA A 153 11.41 4.47 3.08
N GLY A 154 10.09 4.62 2.94
CA GLY A 154 9.41 4.26 1.70
C GLY A 154 9.82 5.15 0.52
N PHE A 155 9.95 6.47 0.76
CA PHE A 155 10.37 7.41 -0.28
C PHE A 155 11.84 7.24 -0.65
N SER A 156 12.72 6.91 0.31
CA SER A 156 14.13 6.61 0.03
C SER A 156 14.28 5.38 -0.88
N TRP A 157 13.51 4.32 -0.63
CA TRP A 157 13.52 3.16 -1.52
C TRP A 157 13.01 3.52 -2.91
N TYR A 158 11.90 4.25 -2.99
CA TYR A 158 11.37 4.75 -4.25
C TYR A 158 12.42 5.56 -5.03
N LEU A 159 13.09 6.53 -4.40
CA LEU A 159 14.12 7.36 -5.03
C LEU A 159 15.35 6.54 -5.43
N LEU A 160 15.76 5.59 -4.60
CA LEU A 160 16.87 4.69 -4.90
C LEU A 160 16.60 3.95 -6.21
N ASP A 161 15.43 3.35 -6.36
CA ASP A 161 15.07 2.61 -7.56
C ASP A 161 14.87 3.51 -8.78
N PHE A 162 14.31 4.70 -8.56
CA PHE A 162 14.14 5.69 -9.62
C PHE A 162 15.49 6.16 -10.19
N THR A 163 16.49 6.42 -9.33
CA THR A 163 17.79 6.93 -9.73
C THR A 163 18.69 5.84 -10.26
N THR A 164 18.70 4.66 -9.63
CA THR A 164 19.61 3.55 -10.00
C THR A 164 19.04 2.64 -11.07
N LYS A 165 17.75 2.80 -11.43
CA LYS A 165 17.04 1.95 -12.41
C LYS A 165 17.15 0.45 -12.08
N GLY A 166 17.09 0.13 -10.78
CA GLY A 166 17.16 -1.24 -10.27
C GLY A 166 18.57 -1.84 -10.20
N LYS A 167 19.64 -1.08 -10.44
CA LYS A 167 21.03 -1.61 -10.37
C LYS A 167 21.41 -2.07 -8.95
N LEU A 168 20.86 -1.43 -7.91
CA LEU A 168 21.15 -1.78 -6.51
C LEU A 168 20.13 -2.79 -5.95
N THR A 169 18.89 -2.72 -6.35
CA THR A 169 17.80 -3.54 -5.82
C THR A 169 17.62 -4.87 -6.56
N GLY A 170 18.17 -4.96 -7.79
CA GLY A 170 18.15 -6.18 -8.58
C GLY A 170 16.75 -6.73 -8.82
N PRO A 171 16.44 -7.95 -8.29
CA PRO A 171 15.11 -8.57 -8.49
C PRO A 171 13.98 -7.87 -7.73
N PHE A 172 14.29 -7.00 -6.77
CA PHE A 172 13.32 -6.18 -6.03
C PHE A 172 13.09 -4.79 -6.64
N TYR A 173 13.38 -4.64 -7.91
CA TYR A 173 13.15 -3.41 -8.64
C TYR A 173 11.66 -3.07 -8.71
N LEU A 174 11.30 -1.89 -8.23
CA LEU A 174 9.91 -1.45 -8.11
C LEU A 174 9.23 -1.25 -9.47
N PHE A 175 9.97 -0.67 -10.43
CA PHE A 175 9.42 -0.18 -11.71
C PHE A 175 9.53 -1.21 -12.84
N GLY A 176 9.20 -2.47 -12.57
CA GLY A 176 9.32 -3.59 -13.52
C GLY A 176 8.43 -3.44 -14.75
N LEU A 177 7.23 -2.82 -14.61
CA LEU A 177 6.28 -2.62 -15.72
C LEU A 177 6.82 -1.70 -16.83
N LEU A 178 7.87 -0.93 -16.55
CA LEU A 178 8.54 -0.12 -17.57
C LEU A 178 9.32 -0.98 -18.56
N LYS A 179 9.74 -2.17 -18.16
CA LYS A 179 10.51 -3.11 -19.01
C LYS A 179 9.58 -4.05 -19.77
N GLU A 180 8.70 -4.71 -19.05
CA GLU A 180 7.82 -5.75 -19.57
C GLU A 180 6.39 -5.58 -19.06
N PRO A 181 5.36 -6.09 -19.79
CA PRO A 181 3.96 -6.03 -19.33
C PRO A 181 3.76 -6.69 -17.97
N TRP A 182 4.50 -7.77 -17.70
CA TRP A 182 4.53 -8.44 -16.41
C TRP A 182 5.95 -8.95 -16.12
N ASP A 183 6.58 -8.39 -15.09
CA ASP A 183 7.88 -8.81 -14.60
C ASP A 183 7.72 -9.80 -13.44
N ASN A 184 8.44 -10.94 -13.51
CA ASN A 184 8.47 -11.92 -12.42
C ASN A 184 8.95 -11.33 -11.09
N GLY A 185 9.73 -10.24 -11.11
CA GLY A 185 10.09 -9.45 -9.95
C GLY A 185 8.88 -8.97 -9.14
N LYS A 186 7.71 -8.78 -9.77
CA LYS A 186 6.48 -8.39 -9.06
C LYS A 186 6.02 -9.44 -8.04
N TRP A 187 6.21 -10.73 -8.32
CA TRP A 187 5.92 -11.78 -7.35
C TRP A 187 6.87 -11.75 -6.15
N LEU A 188 8.16 -11.45 -6.38
CA LEU A 188 9.13 -11.27 -5.30
C LEU A 188 8.78 -10.06 -4.43
N LEU A 189 8.35 -8.96 -5.05
CA LEU A 189 7.87 -7.78 -4.33
C LEU A 189 6.62 -8.11 -3.50
N ALA A 190 5.65 -8.81 -4.06
CA ALA A 190 4.47 -9.26 -3.32
C ALA A 190 4.86 -10.14 -2.11
N GLY A 191 5.77 -11.10 -2.30
CA GLY A 191 6.32 -11.92 -1.23
C GLY A 191 7.04 -11.08 -0.16
N LEU A 192 7.81 -10.09 -0.56
CA LEU A 192 8.49 -9.18 0.36
C LEU A 192 7.48 -8.35 1.18
N SER A 193 6.40 -7.84 0.57
CA SER A 193 5.38 -7.11 1.32
C SER A 193 4.72 -7.98 2.40
N LEU A 194 4.42 -9.24 2.06
CA LEU A 194 3.87 -10.20 3.03
C LEU A 194 4.85 -10.49 4.16
N THR A 195 6.14 -10.68 3.87
CA THR A 195 7.16 -10.91 4.91
C THR A 195 7.32 -9.72 5.83
N LEU A 196 7.32 -8.48 5.31
CA LEU A 196 7.37 -7.26 6.11
C LEU A 196 6.15 -7.15 7.05
N VAL A 197 4.97 -7.43 6.53
CA VAL A 197 3.73 -7.37 7.33
C VAL A 197 3.69 -8.44 8.40
N LEU A 198 4.09 -9.67 8.07
CA LEU A 198 4.19 -10.74 9.06
C LEU A 198 5.25 -10.41 10.13
N PHE A 199 6.39 -9.88 9.73
CA PHE A 199 7.39 -9.39 10.68
C PHE A 199 6.79 -8.37 11.64
N CYS A 200 6.11 -7.35 11.15
CA CYS A 200 5.43 -6.35 11.97
C CYS A 200 4.40 -6.99 12.91
N ALA A 201 3.60 -7.93 12.39
CA ALA A 201 2.56 -8.60 13.16
C ALA A 201 3.11 -9.44 14.32
N PHE A 202 4.32 -10.01 14.17
CA PHE A 202 4.99 -10.77 15.22
C PHE A 202 5.87 -9.89 16.13
N TRP A 203 6.40 -8.77 15.61
CA TRP A 203 7.24 -7.84 16.36
C TRP A 203 6.44 -7.00 17.35
N LEU A 204 5.29 -6.46 16.93
CA LEU A 204 4.42 -5.59 17.73
C LEU A 204 4.12 -6.12 19.14
N PRO A 205 3.75 -7.40 19.33
CA PRO A 205 3.46 -7.93 20.67
C PRO A 205 4.69 -8.01 21.58
N ARG A 206 5.90 -8.16 21.02
CA ARG A 206 7.14 -8.36 21.80
C ARG A 206 7.69 -7.05 22.38
N ARG A 207 7.64 -5.97 21.63
CA ARG A 207 8.13 -4.64 22.06
C ARG A 207 7.41 -4.09 23.30
N ARG A 208 6.32 -4.71 23.71
CA ARG A 208 5.43 -4.23 24.78
C ARG A 208 5.53 -5.03 26.08
N LEU A 209 6.33 -6.04 26.08
CA LEU A 209 6.62 -6.84 27.28
C LEU A 209 7.89 -6.36 27.98
N ASP A 210 8.64 -5.46 27.35
CA ASP A 210 9.80 -4.75 27.87
C ASP A 210 9.41 -3.30 28.24
#